data_6472c97751ac01224d69957be4e67f51
#
_entry.id   6472c97751ac01224d69957be4e67f51
#
_cell.length_a   1.000
_cell.length_b   1.000
_cell.length_c   1.000
_cell.angle_alpha   90.00
_cell.angle_beta   90.00
_cell.angle_gamma   90.00
#
_symmetry.space_group_name_H-M   'P 1'
#
loop_
_entity.id
_entity.type
_entity.pdbx_description
1 polymer ?
#
loop_
_entity_poly.entity_id
_entity_poly.type
_entity_poly.pdbx_seq_one_letter_code
_entity_poly.pdbx_strand_id
1 'polypeptide(L)'
;MKLTIGDVTLENNVILAPMAGVTDLPFRLLCKEQGAGLLCMEMVSAKAVHYNNKNTEALLEIHPEEKPVSLQLFGSEPDIMAETAARIEERPFAILDVNMGRPVPKVVNNHEGSALMKDPQLAGQIIHALVQAIHKPVTVKIRKGFDDAHVNAVEMAKIAEANGAAAIAVHGRTREQYYSGKADWDIIRQVKEAVSIPVIGNGDVVDALSAKKMMDETGCDGIMVGRACQGNPWIFREITQYLDTGVIPPRPGMEEVRDTILEHARLQLKYKGEYIGIREMRKHVAWYTKGYPNSARLRDMVNEMETFEQLEEGINRIFQAR
;
A
#
# COMPACT_ATOMS: atom_id res chain seq x y z
N MET A 1 -12.12 -14.75 -0.17
CA MET A 1 -12.18 -15.04 -1.65
C MET A 1 -10.79 -15.01 -2.24
N LYS A 2 -10.38 -16.01 -3.05
CA LYS A 2 -9.07 -16.03 -3.72
C LYS A 2 -9.05 -15.03 -4.89
N LEU A 3 -7.90 -14.44 -5.15
CA LEU A 3 -7.66 -13.55 -6.29
C LEU A 3 -6.41 -14.02 -7.05
N THR A 4 -6.50 -14.13 -8.38
CA THR A 4 -5.34 -14.48 -9.21
C THR A 4 -4.94 -13.28 -10.08
N ILE A 5 -3.66 -12.92 -10.05
CA ILE A 5 -3.06 -11.83 -10.82
C ILE A 5 -1.92 -12.43 -11.65
N GLY A 6 -2.11 -12.53 -12.95
CA GLY A 6 -1.20 -13.30 -13.80
C GLY A 6 -1.15 -14.77 -13.35
N ASP A 7 0.03 -15.26 -12.98
CA ASP A 7 0.26 -16.60 -12.44
C ASP A 7 0.29 -16.64 -10.89
N VAL A 8 0.12 -15.50 -10.23
CA VAL A 8 0.14 -15.38 -8.76
C VAL A 8 -1.26 -15.50 -8.19
N THR A 9 -1.52 -16.55 -7.41
CA THR A 9 -2.78 -16.73 -6.69
C THR A 9 -2.63 -16.33 -5.23
N LEU A 10 -3.43 -15.36 -4.81
CA LEU A 10 -3.51 -14.85 -3.44
C LEU A 10 -4.49 -15.69 -2.62
N GLU A 11 -4.20 -15.89 -1.33
CA GLU A 11 -5.08 -16.60 -0.40
C GLU A 11 -6.42 -15.86 -0.19
N ASN A 12 -6.38 -14.55 -0.22
CA ASN A 12 -7.55 -13.68 -0.18
C ASN A 12 -7.33 -12.42 -1.02
N ASN A 13 -8.36 -11.64 -1.22
CA ASN A 13 -8.37 -10.46 -2.08
C ASN A 13 -8.28 -9.12 -1.33
N VAL A 14 -7.76 -9.12 -0.08
CA VAL A 14 -7.56 -7.92 0.73
C VAL A 14 -6.08 -7.54 0.72
N ILE A 15 -5.76 -6.36 0.21
CA ILE A 15 -4.42 -5.96 -0.19
C ILE A 15 -3.99 -4.73 0.62
N LEU A 16 -2.75 -4.74 1.14
CA LEU A 16 -2.13 -3.57 1.76
C LEU A 16 -1.67 -2.58 0.68
N ALA A 17 -2.16 -1.34 0.74
CA ALA A 17 -1.75 -0.29 -0.20
C ALA A 17 -0.30 0.17 0.02
N PRO A 18 0.42 0.57 -1.05
CA PRO A 18 1.74 1.18 -0.90
C PRO A 18 1.62 2.59 -0.30
N MET A 19 2.27 2.83 0.83
CA MET A 19 2.26 4.12 1.52
C MET A 19 3.67 4.49 1.98
N ALA A 20 4.29 5.49 1.32
CA ALA A 20 5.64 5.95 1.66
C ALA A 20 5.74 6.40 3.12
N GLY A 21 6.75 5.92 3.82
CA GLY A 21 6.96 6.14 5.24
C GLY A 21 6.01 5.36 6.16
N VAL A 22 5.22 4.42 5.64
CA VAL A 22 4.25 3.63 6.42
C VAL A 22 4.40 2.14 6.18
N THR A 23 4.40 1.72 4.90
CA THR A 23 4.45 0.30 4.53
C THR A 23 5.87 -0.21 4.36
N ASP A 24 6.70 0.10 5.35
CA ASP A 24 8.04 -0.47 5.52
C ASP A 24 7.97 -1.95 5.93
N LEU A 25 9.11 -2.64 5.89
CA LEU A 25 9.17 -4.06 6.21
C LEU A 25 8.58 -4.41 7.58
N PRO A 26 8.88 -3.70 8.69
CA PRO A 26 8.24 -3.95 9.98
C PRO A 26 6.71 -3.93 9.94
N PHE A 27 6.14 -2.91 9.32
CA PHE A 27 4.68 -2.77 9.27
C PHE A 27 4.04 -3.79 8.31
N ARG A 28 4.70 -4.14 7.20
CA ARG A 28 4.22 -5.19 6.31
C ARG A 28 4.12 -6.56 6.99
N LEU A 29 5.11 -6.92 7.82
CA LEU A 29 5.08 -8.17 8.59
C LEU A 29 3.85 -8.23 9.52
N LEU A 30 3.54 -7.16 10.24
CA LEU A 30 2.35 -7.09 11.08
C LEU A 30 1.05 -7.20 10.27
N CYS A 31 0.97 -6.54 9.11
CA CYS A 31 -0.19 -6.68 8.23
C CYS A 31 -0.34 -8.09 7.67
N LYS A 32 0.79 -8.77 7.37
CA LYS A 32 0.79 -10.17 6.93
C LYS A 32 0.26 -11.09 8.00
N GLU A 33 0.74 -10.94 9.23
CA GLU A 33 0.27 -11.69 10.40
C GLU A 33 -1.25 -11.55 10.60
N GLN A 34 -1.78 -10.37 10.32
CA GLN A 34 -3.22 -10.10 10.38
C GLN A 34 -4.00 -10.51 9.11
N GLY A 35 -3.37 -11.23 8.19
CA GLY A 35 -4.04 -11.88 7.07
C GLY A 35 -4.17 -11.04 5.80
N ALA A 36 -3.35 -10.02 5.58
CA ALA A 36 -3.28 -9.34 4.29
C ALA A 36 -2.87 -10.34 3.19
N GLY A 37 -3.67 -10.43 2.11
CA GLY A 37 -3.44 -11.38 1.02
C GLY A 37 -2.26 -11.01 0.12
N LEU A 38 -2.02 -9.72 -0.06
CA LEU A 38 -0.87 -9.16 -0.77
C LEU A 38 -0.36 -7.92 -0.03
N LEU A 39 0.95 -7.82 0.11
CA LEU A 39 1.62 -6.66 0.70
C LEU A 39 2.26 -5.83 -0.41
N CYS A 40 1.87 -4.54 -0.53
CA CYS A 40 2.56 -3.63 -1.43
C CYS A 40 3.66 -2.87 -0.68
N MET A 41 4.87 -2.91 -1.23
CA MET A 41 6.02 -2.18 -0.71
C MET A 41 5.86 -0.67 -0.95
N GLU A 42 6.66 0.12 -0.26
CA GLU A 42 6.82 1.54 -0.59
C GLU A 42 7.33 1.70 -2.02
N MET A 43 6.93 2.78 -2.68
CA MET A 43 7.37 3.02 -4.05
C MET A 43 8.87 3.34 -4.13
N VAL A 44 9.54 2.76 -5.10
CA VAL A 44 10.98 2.91 -5.35
C VAL A 44 11.22 3.58 -6.70
N SER A 45 12.10 4.57 -6.73
CA SER A 45 12.49 5.23 -7.98
C SER A 45 13.31 4.30 -8.87
N ALA A 46 12.84 4.05 -10.09
CA ALA A 46 13.58 3.28 -11.07
C ALA A 46 14.94 3.91 -11.37
N LYS A 47 15.02 5.24 -11.52
CA LYS A 47 16.28 5.96 -11.67
C LYS A 47 17.23 5.77 -10.49
N ALA A 48 16.72 5.81 -9.26
CA ALA A 48 17.56 5.63 -8.09
C ALA A 48 18.17 4.22 -8.04
N VAL A 49 17.41 3.20 -8.42
CA VAL A 49 17.95 1.83 -8.56
C VAL A 49 18.93 1.74 -9.72
N HIS A 50 18.59 2.28 -10.89
CA HIS A 50 19.42 2.26 -12.11
C HIS A 50 20.82 2.86 -11.83
N TYR A 51 20.87 3.97 -11.14
CA TYR A 51 22.13 4.67 -10.80
C TYR A 51 22.76 4.24 -9.45
N ASN A 52 22.35 3.08 -8.90
CA ASN A 52 22.93 2.47 -7.68
C ASN A 52 22.91 3.40 -6.45
N ASN A 53 21.81 4.09 -6.21
CA ASN A 53 21.65 4.89 -5.00
C ASN A 53 21.59 3.97 -3.77
N LYS A 54 22.58 4.09 -2.88
CA LYS A 54 22.73 3.22 -1.69
C LYS A 54 21.51 3.23 -0.76
N ASN A 55 20.80 4.35 -0.66
CA ASN A 55 19.61 4.46 0.20
C ASN A 55 18.41 3.70 -0.34
N THR A 56 18.46 3.28 -1.61
CA THR A 56 17.36 2.56 -2.25
C THR A 56 17.37 1.05 -1.91
N GLU A 57 18.54 0.51 -1.57
CA GLU A 57 18.70 -0.93 -1.30
C GLU A 57 17.84 -1.39 -0.11
N ALA A 58 17.80 -0.61 0.96
CA ALA A 58 16.96 -0.90 2.12
C ALA A 58 15.45 -0.93 1.80
N LEU A 59 15.01 -0.15 0.80
CA LEU A 59 13.61 -0.16 0.34
C LEU A 59 13.25 -1.41 -0.49
N LEU A 60 14.25 -2.13 -0.98
CA LEU A 60 14.08 -3.35 -1.78
C LEU A 60 14.15 -4.62 -0.93
N GLU A 61 14.32 -4.50 0.39
CA GLU A 61 14.39 -5.64 1.29
C GLU A 61 13.04 -6.33 1.43
N ILE A 62 13.04 -7.66 1.28
CA ILE A 62 11.85 -8.52 1.36
C ILE A 62 12.16 -9.71 2.28
N HIS A 63 11.35 -9.85 3.33
CA HIS A 63 11.45 -10.98 4.26
C HIS A 63 10.64 -12.19 3.73
N PRO A 64 11.13 -13.42 3.91
CA PRO A 64 10.40 -14.62 3.46
C PRO A 64 8.97 -14.75 3.98
N GLU A 65 8.70 -14.30 5.21
CA GLU A 65 7.39 -14.40 5.87
C GLU A 65 6.36 -13.40 5.33
N GLU A 66 6.76 -12.35 4.61
CA GLU A 66 5.82 -11.37 4.06
C GLU A 66 5.25 -11.74 2.68
N LYS A 67 5.69 -12.85 2.10
CA LYS A 67 5.23 -13.27 0.76
C LYS A 67 3.75 -13.67 0.75
N PRO A 68 3.00 -13.38 -0.35
CA PRO A 68 3.46 -12.68 -1.57
C PRO A 68 3.55 -11.15 -1.39
N VAL A 69 4.55 -10.56 -2.05
CA VAL A 69 4.83 -9.12 -1.99
C VAL A 69 4.79 -8.52 -3.40
N SER A 70 4.21 -7.35 -3.53
CA SER A 70 4.27 -6.51 -4.72
C SER A 70 5.32 -5.41 -4.52
N LEU A 71 6.33 -5.38 -5.39
CA LEU A 71 7.33 -4.32 -5.44
C LEU A 71 6.83 -3.20 -6.35
N GLN A 72 6.79 -1.96 -5.85
CA GLN A 72 6.28 -0.84 -6.63
C GLN A 72 7.40 0.06 -7.12
N LEU A 73 7.52 0.21 -8.44
CA LEU A 73 8.42 1.17 -9.09
C LEU A 73 7.66 2.44 -9.52
N PHE A 74 8.37 3.56 -9.57
CA PHE A 74 7.94 4.76 -10.28
C PHE A 74 9.05 5.33 -11.14
N GLY A 75 8.67 5.95 -12.26
CA GLY A 75 9.54 6.56 -13.24
C GLY A 75 8.72 7.00 -14.45
N SER A 76 9.36 7.69 -15.39
CA SER A 76 8.75 8.20 -16.63
C SER A 76 9.53 7.83 -17.89
N GLU A 77 10.63 7.09 -17.78
CA GLU A 77 11.45 6.66 -18.91
C GLU A 77 11.32 5.15 -19.12
N PRO A 78 10.64 4.70 -20.21
CA PRO A 78 10.37 3.28 -20.44
C PRO A 78 11.62 2.40 -20.42
N ASP A 79 12.71 2.83 -21.03
CA ASP A 79 13.96 2.06 -21.10
C ASP A 79 14.60 1.89 -19.70
N ILE A 80 14.69 2.97 -18.91
CA ILE A 80 15.22 2.92 -17.53
C ILE A 80 14.33 2.05 -16.66
N MET A 81 13.01 2.13 -16.82
CA MET A 81 12.05 1.29 -16.09
C MET A 81 12.26 -0.19 -16.42
N ALA A 82 12.37 -0.53 -17.71
CA ALA A 82 12.58 -1.91 -18.19
C ALA A 82 13.93 -2.48 -17.72
N GLU A 83 15.03 -1.75 -17.89
CA GLU A 83 16.35 -2.17 -17.44
C GLU A 83 16.40 -2.36 -15.92
N THR A 84 15.77 -1.45 -15.17
CA THR A 84 15.67 -1.56 -13.72
C THR A 84 14.88 -2.81 -13.32
N ALA A 85 13.73 -3.03 -13.93
CA ALA A 85 12.88 -4.21 -13.64
C ALA A 85 13.62 -5.53 -13.91
N ALA A 86 14.28 -5.65 -15.06
CA ALA A 86 15.08 -6.83 -15.40
C ALA A 86 16.21 -7.05 -14.39
N ARG A 87 16.88 -5.99 -13.95
CA ARG A 87 17.97 -6.07 -12.98
C ARG A 87 17.53 -6.56 -11.60
N ILE A 88 16.30 -6.24 -11.18
CA ILE A 88 15.79 -6.62 -9.85
C ILE A 88 14.87 -7.83 -9.90
N GLU A 89 14.62 -8.45 -11.05
CA GLU A 89 13.67 -9.56 -11.21
C GLU A 89 13.98 -10.75 -10.32
N GLU A 90 15.26 -11.05 -10.08
CA GLU A 90 15.68 -12.16 -9.20
C GLU A 90 15.31 -11.96 -7.72
N ARG A 91 14.92 -10.76 -7.32
CA ARG A 91 14.45 -10.51 -5.96
C ARG A 91 13.12 -11.23 -5.70
N PRO A 92 12.84 -11.61 -4.43
CA PRO A 92 11.73 -12.49 -4.11
C PRO A 92 10.34 -11.81 -4.06
N PHE A 93 10.11 -10.72 -4.81
CA PHE A 93 8.77 -10.19 -5.02
C PHE A 93 7.98 -11.07 -6.01
N ALA A 94 6.67 -11.10 -5.85
CA ALA A 94 5.78 -11.88 -6.72
C ALA A 94 5.23 -11.05 -7.90
N ILE A 95 5.01 -9.76 -7.71
CA ILE A 95 4.36 -8.85 -8.65
C ILE A 95 5.18 -7.56 -8.72
N LEU A 96 5.38 -7.04 -9.94
CA LEU A 96 5.91 -5.70 -10.14
C LEU A 96 4.75 -4.72 -10.37
N ASP A 97 4.60 -3.72 -9.53
CA ASP A 97 3.57 -2.70 -9.66
C ASP A 97 4.15 -1.37 -10.14
N VAL A 98 3.42 -0.64 -10.96
CA VAL A 98 3.81 0.68 -11.46
C VAL A 98 2.97 1.75 -10.78
N ASN A 99 3.64 2.70 -10.11
CA ASN A 99 2.95 3.84 -9.53
C ASN A 99 2.64 4.91 -10.57
N MET A 100 1.36 5.06 -10.88
CA MET A 100 0.83 6.15 -11.72
C MET A 100 -0.20 7.01 -10.93
N GLY A 101 -0.10 7.02 -9.60
CA GLY A 101 -1.07 7.70 -8.74
C GLY A 101 -0.48 8.62 -7.66
N ARG A 102 0.85 8.68 -7.49
CA ARG A 102 1.49 9.52 -6.46
C ARG A 102 1.27 11.00 -6.74
N PRO A 103 0.63 11.77 -5.82
CA PRO A 103 0.22 13.15 -6.10
C PRO A 103 1.23 14.21 -5.69
N VAL A 104 2.35 13.85 -5.01
CA VAL A 104 3.27 14.82 -4.42
C VAL A 104 4.04 15.62 -5.49
N PRO A 105 4.23 16.95 -5.32
CA PRO A 105 4.85 17.80 -6.32
C PRO A 105 6.24 17.32 -6.78
N LYS A 106 7.08 16.83 -5.87
CA LYS A 106 8.42 16.33 -6.20
C LYS A 106 8.41 15.21 -7.25
N VAL A 107 7.39 14.36 -7.25
CA VAL A 107 7.23 13.26 -8.22
C VAL A 107 6.55 13.79 -9.49
N VAL A 108 5.46 14.53 -9.35
CA VAL A 108 4.69 15.05 -10.47
C VAL A 108 5.49 16.02 -11.35
N ASN A 109 6.32 16.87 -10.76
CA ASN A 109 7.17 17.81 -11.50
C ASN A 109 8.27 17.12 -12.34
N ASN A 110 8.59 15.85 -12.03
CA ASN A 110 9.47 15.01 -12.83
C ASN A 110 8.72 14.18 -13.88
N HIS A 111 7.46 14.48 -14.17
CA HIS A 111 6.57 13.74 -15.07
C HIS A 111 6.32 12.29 -14.63
N GLU A 112 6.44 11.98 -13.33
CA GLU A 112 6.28 10.67 -12.73
C GLU A 112 5.00 10.56 -11.89
N GLY A 113 4.64 9.36 -11.49
CA GLY A 113 3.46 9.12 -10.65
C GLY A 113 2.17 9.56 -11.33
N SER A 114 1.37 10.41 -10.68
CA SER A 114 0.09 10.87 -11.24
C SER A 114 0.22 11.80 -12.46
N ALA A 115 1.41 12.31 -12.77
CA ALA A 115 1.63 13.03 -14.02
C ALA A 115 1.41 12.15 -15.24
N LEU A 116 1.67 10.85 -15.14
CA LEU A 116 1.42 9.87 -16.22
C LEU A 116 -0.08 9.75 -16.59
N MET A 117 -0.99 10.13 -15.70
CA MET A 117 -2.42 10.23 -16.03
C MET A 117 -2.71 11.26 -17.12
N LYS A 118 -1.80 12.21 -17.36
CA LYS A 118 -1.92 13.23 -18.43
C LYS A 118 -1.31 12.77 -19.76
N ASP A 119 -0.59 11.65 -19.74
CA ASP A 119 0.05 11.08 -20.95
C ASP A 119 -0.21 9.56 -21.02
N PRO A 120 -1.45 9.17 -21.43
CA PRO A 120 -1.82 7.76 -21.55
C PRO A 120 -0.92 6.98 -22.53
N GLN A 121 -0.38 7.63 -23.55
CA GLN A 121 0.51 6.98 -24.52
C GLN A 121 1.83 6.59 -23.85
N LEU A 122 2.46 7.50 -23.09
CA LEU A 122 3.67 7.21 -22.33
C LEU A 122 3.42 6.14 -21.26
N ALA A 123 2.28 6.20 -20.58
CA ALA A 123 1.89 5.17 -19.63
C ALA A 123 1.82 3.77 -20.27
N GLY A 124 1.22 3.67 -21.47
CA GLY A 124 1.19 2.44 -22.24
C GLY A 124 2.58 1.95 -22.63
N GLN A 125 3.47 2.83 -23.09
CA GLN A 125 4.85 2.50 -23.44
C GLN A 125 5.63 1.96 -22.23
N ILE A 126 5.47 2.56 -21.05
CA ILE A 126 6.11 2.09 -19.81
C ILE A 126 5.63 0.68 -19.46
N ILE A 127 4.32 0.44 -19.47
CA ILE A 127 3.74 -0.88 -19.17
C ILE A 127 4.25 -1.92 -20.15
N HIS A 128 4.19 -1.61 -21.45
CA HIS A 128 4.68 -2.51 -22.50
C HIS A 128 6.15 -2.86 -22.31
N ALA A 129 7.00 -1.87 -22.08
CA ALA A 129 8.44 -2.08 -21.87
C ALA A 129 8.72 -2.99 -20.65
N LEU A 130 7.99 -2.80 -19.55
CA LEU A 130 8.10 -3.65 -18.36
C LEU A 130 7.64 -5.08 -18.61
N VAL A 131 6.50 -5.26 -19.27
CA VAL A 131 5.95 -6.60 -19.60
C VAL A 131 6.88 -7.38 -20.52
N GLN A 132 7.60 -6.69 -21.42
CA GLN A 132 8.61 -7.32 -22.27
C GLN A 132 9.94 -7.63 -21.55
N ALA A 133 10.24 -6.90 -20.48
CA ALA A 133 11.53 -6.99 -19.80
C ALA A 133 11.58 -8.09 -18.73
N ILE A 134 10.45 -8.48 -18.14
CA ILE A 134 10.39 -9.44 -17.03
C ILE A 134 9.30 -10.49 -17.24
N HIS A 135 9.43 -11.63 -16.55
CA HIS A 135 8.45 -12.73 -16.61
C HIS A 135 7.36 -12.60 -15.53
N LYS A 136 7.65 -11.87 -14.43
CA LYS A 136 6.69 -11.67 -13.35
C LYS A 136 5.52 -10.78 -13.77
N PRO A 137 4.31 -10.98 -13.22
CA PRO A 137 3.17 -10.13 -13.54
C PRO A 137 3.46 -8.65 -13.26
N VAL A 138 3.08 -7.79 -14.22
CA VAL A 138 3.15 -6.34 -14.09
C VAL A 138 1.74 -5.81 -13.81
N THR A 139 1.58 -5.00 -12.77
CA THR A 139 0.34 -4.33 -12.41
C THR A 139 0.50 -2.82 -12.39
N VAL A 140 -0.58 -2.09 -12.35
CA VAL A 140 -0.57 -0.63 -12.37
C VAL A 140 -1.48 -0.08 -11.29
N LYS A 141 -1.02 0.93 -10.55
CA LYS A 141 -1.85 1.66 -9.60
C LYS A 141 -2.07 3.08 -10.07
N ILE A 142 -3.33 3.43 -10.32
CA ILE A 142 -3.77 4.73 -10.84
C ILE A 142 -4.69 5.48 -9.85
N ARG A 143 -4.98 6.72 -10.20
CA ARG A 143 -6.08 7.51 -9.63
C ARG A 143 -7.25 7.61 -10.64
N LYS A 144 -8.37 8.21 -10.21
CA LYS A 144 -9.52 8.55 -11.04
C LYS A 144 -9.13 9.40 -12.26
N GLY A 145 -8.18 10.29 -12.06
CA GLY A 145 -7.66 11.24 -13.04
C GLY A 145 -6.67 12.21 -12.40
N PHE A 146 -6.19 13.17 -13.18
CA PHE A 146 -5.30 14.20 -12.66
C PHE A 146 -6.07 15.26 -11.86
N ASP A 147 -7.14 15.79 -12.42
CA ASP A 147 -8.09 16.75 -11.84
C ASP A 147 -9.51 16.43 -12.33
N ASP A 148 -10.50 17.22 -11.90
CA ASP A 148 -11.91 16.96 -12.26
C ASP A 148 -12.23 17.20 -13.75
N ALA A 149 -11.42 17.98 -14.45
CA ALA A 149 -11.54 18.15 -15.90
C ALA A 149 -10.87 17.04 -16.70
N HIS A 150 -9.98 16.27 -16.08
CA HIS A 150 -9.17 15.20 -16.70
C HIS A 150 -9.36 13.88 -15.94
N VAL A 151 -10.60 13.40 -15.91
CA VAL A 151 -10.97 12.08 -15.36
C VAL A 151 -10.86 11.06 -16.48
N ASN A 152 -9.88 10.14 -16.40
CA ASN A 152 -9.57 9.21 -17.47
C ASN A 152 -9.17 7.79 -17.02
N ALA A 153 -9.60 7.38 -15.81
CA ALA A 153 -9.25 6.05 -15.29
C ALA A 153 -9.67 4.90 -16.21
N VAL A 154 -10.82 5.01 -16.89
CA VAL A 154 -11.31 3.98 -17.83
C VAL A 154 -10.37 3.88 -19.04
N GLU A 155 -9.95 5.00 -19.61
CA GLU A 155 -9.00 5.03 -20.73
C GLU A 155 -7.66 4.41 -20.30
N MET A 156 -7.13 4.83 -19.16
CA MET A 156 -5.89 4.31 -18.60
C MET A 156 -5.95 2.80 -18.36
N ALA A 157 -7.08 2.29 -17.87
CA ALA A 157 -7.26 0.86 -17.63
C ALA A 157 -7.25 0.05 -18.94
N LYS A 158 -7.92 0.52 -19.99
CA LYS A 158 -7.90 -0.10 -21.32
C LYS A 158 -6.49 -0.10 -21.92
N ILE A 159 -5.75 0.98 -21.77
CA ILE A 159 -4.36 1.08 -22.20
C ILE A 159 -3.47 0.12 -21.42
N ALA A 160 -3.65 0.03 -20.11
CA ALA A 160 -2.90 -0.89 -19.26
C ALA A 160 -3.13 -2.36 -19.69
N GLU A 161 -4.39 -2.76 -19.87
CA GLU A 161 -4.74 -4.10 -20.35
C GLU A 161 -4.16 -4.38 -21.74
N ALA A 162 -4.33 -3.45 -22.68
CA ALA A 162 -3.83 -3.60 -24.07
C ALA A 162 -2.30 -3.73 -24.13
N ASN A 163 -1.57 -3.22 -23.13
CA ASN A 163 -0.11 -3.31 -23.03
C ASN A 163 0.37 -4.43 -22.09
N GLY A 164 -0.52 -5.32 -21.65
CA GLY A 164 -0.20 -6.56 -20.96
C GLY A 164 -0.17 -6.46 -19.43
N ALA A 165 -0.74 -5.42 -18.82
CA ALA A 165 -0.91 -5.37 -17.38
C ALA A 165 -1.78 -6.55 -16.89
N ALA A 166 -1.35 -7.21 -15.81
CA ALA A 166 -2.04 -8.37 -15.24
C ALA A 166 -3.17 -7.98 -14.26
N ALA A 167 -3.19 -6.77 -13.74
CA ALA A 167 -4.26 -6.19 -12.92
C ALA A 167 -4.09 -4.68 -12.82
N ILE A 168 -5.14 -4.00 -12.36
CA ILE A 168 -5.12 -2.56 -12.12
C ILE A 168 -5.77 -2.21 -10.78
N ALA A 169 -5.09 -1.37 -9.99
CA ALA A 169 -5.65 -0.80 -8.75
C ALA A 169 -6.07 0.66 -9.00
N VAL A 170 -7.31 1.00 -8.65
CA VAL A 170 -7.90 2.30 -8.92
C VAL A 170 -8.26 3.00 -7.62
N HIS A 171 -7.61 4.13 -7.34
CA HIS A 171 -8.03 5.04 -6.27
C HIS A 171 -9.08 6.03 -6.81
N GLY A 172 -10.29 6.01 -6.23
CA GLY A 172 -11.43 6.81 -6.67
C GLY A 172 -11.32 8.33 -6.42
N ARG A 173 -10.12 8.87 -6.25
CA ARG A 173 -9.85 10.32 -6.15
C ARG A 173 -8.92 10.79 -7.26
N THR A 174 -9.09 12.04 -7.68
CA THR A 174 -8.11 12.69 -8.57
C THR A 174 -6.81 13.02 -7.82
N ARG A 175 -5.76 13.36 -8.57
CA ARG A 175 -4.50 13.85 -8.00
C ARG A 175 -4.72 15.11 -7.16
N GLU A 176 -5.53 16.04 -7.63
CA GLU A 176 -5.77 17.31 -6.94
C GLU A 176 -6.55 17.14 -5.63
N GLN A 177 -7.47 16.18 -5.57
CA GLN A 177 -8.18 15.88 -4.35
C GLN A 177 -7.26 15.37 -3.23
N TYR A 178 -6.11 14.79 -3.54
CA TYR A 178 -5.25 14.16 -2.54
C TYR A 178 -6.02 13.12 -1.71
N TYR A 179 -6.56 13.55 -0.56
CA TYR A 179 -7.40 12.77 0.36
C TYR A 179 -8.67 13.53 0.77
N SER A 180 -8.95 14.70 0.18
CA SER A 180 -10.14 15.47 0.46
C SER A 180 -11.39 14.85 -0.17
N GLY A 181 -12.55 15.19 0.35
CA GLY A 181 -13.84 14.69 -0.13
C GLY A 181 -13.97 13.16 0.03
N LYS A 182 -14.82 12.57 -0.79
CA LYS A 182 -15.04 11.13 -0.85
C LYS A 182 -14.41 10.51 -2.09
N ALA A 183 -13.96 9.27 -1.98
CA ALA A 183 -13.56 8.48 -3.15
C ALA A 183 -14.80 8.16 -3.99
N ASP A 184 -14.69 8.36 -5.29
CA ASP A 184 -15.72 8.02 -6.26
C ASP A 184 -15.62 6.52 -6.60
N TRP A 185 -16.52 5.73 -6.05
CA TRP A 185 -16.56 4.29 -6.32
C TRP A 185 -17.18 3.97 -7.66
N ASP A 186 -17.99 4.88 -8.23
CA ASP A 186 -18.58 4.67 -9.55
C ASP A 186 -17.50 4.58 -10.65
N ILE A 187 -16.43 5.35 -10.54
CA ILE A 187 -15.32 5.23 -11.51
C ILE A 187 -14.63 3.84 -11.43
N ILE A 188 -14.57 3.23 -10.22
CA ILE A 188 -14.04 1.87 -10.05
C ILE A 188 -14.96 0.87 -10.76
N ARG A 189 -16.27 1.01 -10.62
CA ARG A 189 -17.27 0.20 -11.36
C ARG A 189 -17.09 0.35 -12.86
N GLN A 190 -17.00 1.57 -13.37
CA GLN A 190 -16.80 1.85 -14.80
C GLN A 190 -15.52 1.19 -15.32
N VAL A 191 -14.43 1.24 -14.56
CA VAL A 191 -13.17 0.54 -14.90
C VAL A 191 -13.41 -0.96 -14.94
N LYS A 192 -14.08 -1.54 -13.93
CA LYS A 192 -14.38 -2.98 -13.89
C LYS A 192 -15.20 -3.46 -15.08
N GLU A 193 -16.16 -2.64 -15.52
CA GLU A 193 -16.98 -2.95 -16.70
C GLU A 193 -16.22 -2.83 -18.03
N ALA A 194 -15.09 -2.10 -18.02
CA ALA A 194 -14.36 -1.75 -19.25
C ALA A 194 -13.19 -2.68 -19.58
N VAL A 195 -12.71 -3.48 -18.62
CA VAL A 195 -11.55 -4.37 -18.75
C VAL A 195 -11.84 -5.77 -18.24
N SER A 196 -11.08 -6.75 -18.71
CA SER A 196 -11.19 -8.17 -18.31
C SER A 196 -10.18 -8.55 -17.22
N ILE A 197 -9.08 -7.80 -17.08
CA ILE A 197 -8.11 -8.02 -16.03
C ILE A 197 -8.69 -7.69 -14.64
N PRO A 198 -8.19 -8.29 -13.55
CA PRO A 198 -8.62 -7.96 -12.21
C PRO A 198 -8.52 -6.48 -11.89
N VAL A 199 -9.59 -5.94 -11.28
CA VAL A 199 -9.66 -4.55 -10.81
C VAL A 199 -9.68 -4.53 -9.29
N ILE A 200 -8.77 -3.77 -8.69
CA ILE A 200 -8.62 -3.63 -7.26
C ILE A 200 -9.12 -2.24 -6.85
N GLY A 201 -10.20 -2.21 -6.05
CA GLY A 201 -10.80 -0.98 -5.55
C GLY A 201 -10.01 -0.38 -4.39
N ASN A 202 -9.78 0.93 -4.43
CA ASN A 202 -9.07 1.67 -3.39
C ASN A 202 -9.73 3.01 -3.08
N GLY A 203 -9.76 3.37 -1.81
CA GLY A 203 -10.26 4.65 -1.30
C GLY A 203 -11.47 4.49 -0.39
N ASP A 204 -11.36 5.06 0.82
CA ASP A 204 -12.41 5.12 1.84
C ASP A 204 -12.92 3.77 2.35
N VAL A 205 -12.16 2.70 2.18
CA VAL A 205 -12.36 1.45 2.91
C VAL A 205 -11.75 1.62 4.30
N VAL A 206 -12.60 1.64 5.32
CA VAL A 206 -12.24 1.95 6.71
C VAL A 206 -12.58 0.83 7.69
N ASP A 207 -13.38 -0.15 7.26
CA ASP A 207 -13.84 -1.30 8.04
C ASP A 207 -14.36 -2.42 7.10
N ALA A 208 -14.80 -3.52 7.69
CA ALA A 208 -15.35 -4.65 6.96
C ALA A 208 -16.62 -4.30 6.16
N LEU A 209 -17.48 -3.44 6.71
CA LEU A 209 -18.73 -3.07 6.04
C LEU A 209 -18.47 -2.23 4.80
N SER A 210 -17.57 -1.26 4.88
CA SER A 210 -17.17 -0.43 3.72
C SER A 210 -16.41 -1.25 2.67
N ALA A 211 -15.63 -2.26 3.07
CA ALA A 211 -15.00 -3.19 2.15
C ALA A 211 -16.05 -3.99 1.35
N LYS A 212 -17.01 -4.61 2.05
CA LYS A 212 -18.11 -5.34 1.41
C LYS A 212 -18.92 -4.44 0.50
N LYS A 213 -19.27 -3.24 0.96
CA LYS A 213 -20.02 -2.26 0.19
C LYS A 213 -19.30 -1.87 -1.09
N MET A 214 -17.98 -1.61 -1.05
CA MET A 214 -17.21 -1.31 -2.25
C MET A 214 -17.28 -2.47 -3.25
N MET A 215 -17.11 -3.71 -2.81
CA MET A 215 -17.21 -4.88 -3.69
C MET A 215 -18.59 -5.00 -4.32
N ASP A 216 -19.66 -4.82 -3.54
CA ASP A 216 -21.04 -4.95 -4.01
C ASP A 216 -21.41 -3.85 -5.02
N GLU A 217 -20.99 -2.61 -4.78
CA GLU A 217 -21.31 -1.47 -5.63
C GLU A 217 -20.45 -1.40 -6.90
N THR A 218 -19.20 -1.88 -6.85
CA THR A 218 -18.27 -1.74 -7.97
C THR A 218 -18.02 -3.02 -8.75
N GLY A 219 -18.26 -4.18 -8.15
CA GLY A 219 -17.90 -5.47 -8.72
C GLY A 219 -16.39 -5.70 -8.81
N CYS A 220 -15.57 -4.91 -8.13
CA CYS A 220 -14.11 -5.08 -8.13
C CYS A 220 -13.69 -6.44 -7.56
N ASP A 221 -12.57 -6.97 -8.03
CA ASP A 221 -12.08 -8.32 -7.70
C ASP A 221 -11.31 -8.35 -6.37
N GLY A 222 -10.75 -7.22 -5.97
CA GLY A 222 -10.00 -7.06 -4.72
C GLY A 222 -10.17 -5.69 -4.09
N ILE A 223 -9.83 -5.61 -2.80
CA ILE A 223 -9.89 -4.39 -1.98
C ILE A 223 -8.49 -4.01 -1.54
N MET A 224 -8.09 -2.76 -1.80
CA MET A 224 -6.82 -2.24 -1.32
C MET A 224 -7.04 -1.25 -0.18
N VAL A 225 -6.50 -1.58 0.99
CA VAL A 225 -6.62 -0.80 2.22
C VAL A 225 -5.39 0.09 2.39
N GLY A 226 -5.64 1.40 2.52
CA GLY A 226 -4.59 2.40 2.80
C GLY A 226 -4.66 2.91 4.24
N ARG A 227 -4.99 4.18 4.42
CA ARG A 227 -4.93 4.90 5.71
C ARG A 227 -5.62 4.20 6.88
N ALA A 228 -6.63 3.40 6.64
CA ALA A 228 -7.38 2.71 7.69
C ALA A 228 -6.57 1.62 8.41
N CYS A 229 -5.45 1.13 7.84
CA CYS A 229 -4.57 0.20 8.52
C CYS A 229 -3.53 0.89 9.42
N GLN A 230 -3.39 2.21 9.37
CA GLN A 230 -2.45 2.96 10.21
C GLN A 230 -2.86 2.83 11.70
N GLY A 231 -2.01 2.20 12.50
CA GLY A 231 -2.34 1.85 13.88
C GLY A 231 -3.47 0.81 14.03
N ASN A 232 -3.82 0.14 12.94
CA ASN A 232 -4.88 -0.87 12.90
C ASN A 232 -4.57 -1.98 11.88
N PRO A 233 -3.50 -2.76 12.05
CA PRO A 233 -3.22 -3.89 11.16
C PRO A 233 -4.31 -4.96 11.20
N TRP A 234 -5.09 -5.05 12.27
CA TRP A 234 -6.22 -5.98 12.44
C TRP A 234 -7.35 -5.79 11.43
N ILE A 235 -7.37 -4.67 10.71
CA ILE A 235 -8.37 -4.41 9.66
C ILE A 235 -8.35 -5.50 8.58
N PHE A 236 -7.19 -6.11 8.30
CA PHE A 236 -7.09 -7.21 7.34
C PHE A 236 -7.82 -8.45 7.84
N ARG A 237 -7.63 -8.83 9.12
CA ARG A 237 -8.36 -9.92 9.77
C ARG A 237 -9.87 -9.64 9.80
N GLU A 238 -10.25 -8.41 10.14
CA GLU A 238 -11.64 -7.98 10.21
C GLU A 238 -12.34 -8.11 8.84
N ILE A 239 -11.75 -7.54 7.80
CA ILE A 239 -12.33 -7.58 6.44
C ILE A 239 -12.39 -9.02 5.93
N THR A 240 -11.29 -9.78 6.02
CA THR A 240 -11.20 -11.15 5.50
C THR A 240 -12.23 -12.05 6.18
N GLN A 241 -12.31 -12.02 7.51
CA GLN A 241 -13.28 -12.82 8.25
C GLN A 241 -14.73 -12.44 7.88
N TYR A 242 -15.02 -11.15 7.80
CA TYR A 242 -16.37 -10.70 7.45
C TYR A 242 -16.78 -11.09 6.03
N LEU A 243 -15.88 -10.96 5.06
CA LEU A 243 -16.14 -11.38 3.68
C LEU A 243 -16.36 -12.89 3.54
N ASP A 244 -15.72 -13.70 4.37
CA ASP A 244 -15.84 -15.16 4.33
C ASP A 244 -17.03 -15.68 5.14
N THR A 245 -17.36 -15.05 6.27
CA THR A 245 -18.34 -15.61 7.24
C THR A 245 -19.56 -14.73 7.50
N GLY A 246 -19.51 -13.45 7.09
CA GLY A 246 -20.52 -12.44 7.46
C GLY A 246 -20.43 -11.96 8.91
N VAL A 247 -19.42 -12.40 9.67
CA VAL A 247 -19.25 -12.06 11.09
C VAL A 247 -18.03 -11.17 11.28
N ILE A 248 -18.24 -9.98 11.86
CA ILE A 248 -17.15 -9.07 12.24
C ILE A 248 -16.52 -9.61 13.54
N PRO A 249 -15.18 -9.87 13.56
CA PRO A 249 -14.51 -10.30 14.78
C PRO A 249 -14.53 -9.18 15.84
N PRO A 250 -14.37 -9.52 17.12
CA PRO A 250 -14.20 -8.51 18.15
C PRO A 250 -12.94 -7.66 17.88
N ARG A 251 -13.01 -6.39 18.30
CA ARG A 251 -11.83 -5.51 18.24
C ARG A 251 -10.72 -6.05 19.13
N PRO A 252 -9.44 -5.77 18.81
CA PRO A 252 -8.32 -6.19 19.64
C PRO A 252 -8.47 -5.63 21.06
N GLY A 253 -8.17 -6.46 22.05
CA GLY A 253 -8.12 -6.05 23.45
C GLY A 253 -6.91 -5.13 23.72
N MET A 254 -6.94 -4.45 24.88
CA MET A 254 -5.85 -3.53 25.25
C MET A 254 -4.49 -4.22 25.32
N GLU A 255 -4.43 -5.46 25.77
CA GLU A 255 -3.19 -6.25 25.81
C GLU A 255 -2.66 -6.54 24.42
N GLU A 256 -3.53 -6.99 23.51
CA GLU A 256 -3.16 -7.25 22.10
C GLU A 256 -2.62 -5.97 21.43
N VAL A 257 -3.24 -4.82 21.67
CA VAL A 257 -2.77 -3.54 21.12
C VAL A 257 -1.40 -3.15 21.69
N ARG A 258 -1.24 -3.25 23.01
CA ARG A 258 0.06 -3.01 23.67
C ARG A 258 1.16 -3.89 23.10
N ASP A 259 0.92 -5.19 23.02
CA ASP A 259 1.91 -6.16 22.58
C ASP A 259 2.27 -5.96 21.10
N THR A 260 1.29 -5.62 20.27
CA THR A 260 1.53 -5.27 18.86
C THR A 260 2.36 -4.00 18.71
N ILE A 261 2.14 -2.96 19.54
CA ILE A 261 2.98 -1.75 19.52
C ILE A 261 4.43 -2.10 19.86
N LEU A 262 4.63 -2.90 20.90
CA LEU A 262 5.97 -3.30 21.33
C LEU A 262 6.66 -4.20 20.31
N GLU A 263 5.94 -5.13 19.68
CA GLU A 263 6.46 -5.95 18.59
C GLU A 263 6.84 -5.09 17.38
N HIS A 264 5.98 -4.14 16.99
CA HIS A 264 6.31 -3.21 15.92
C HIS A 264 7.61 -2.44 16.23
N ALA A 265 7.77 -1.98 17.46
CA ALA A 265 9.00 -1.30 17.86
C ALA A 265 10.23 -2.22 17.77
N ARG A 266 10.13 -3.47 18.25
CA ARG A 266 11.24 -4.45 18.13
C ARG A 266 11.61 -4.72 16.68
N LEU A 267 10.64 -4.85 15.79
CA LEU A 267 10.88 -5.00 14.34
C LEU A 267 11.55 -3.75 13.75
N GLN A 268 11.12 -2.55 14.15
CA GLN A 268 11.77 -1.30 13.73
C GLN A 268 13.25 -1.25 14.16
N LEU A 269 13.54 -1.64 15.41
CA LEU A 269 14.92 -1.70 15.90
C LEU A 269 15.75 -2.73 15.13
N LYS A 270 15.18 -3.91 14.89
CA LYS A 270 15.84 -5.00 14.18
C LYS A 270 16.28 -4.60 12.78
N TYR A 271 15.41 -3.90 12.03
CA TYR A 271 15.65 -3.58 10.62
C TYR A 271 16.26 -2.20 10.38
N LYS A 272 16.10 -1.24 11.29
CA LYS A 272 16.55 0.13 11.09
C LYS A 272 17.49 0.66 12.17
N GLY A 273 17.70 -0.12 13.22
CA GLY A 273 18.42 0.32 14.42
C GLY A 273 17.60 1.24 15.33
N GLU A 274 18.04 1.39 16.57
CA GLU A 274 17.26 2.08 17.61
C GLU A 274 17.02 3.55 17.28
N TYR A 275 18.06 4.26 16.83
CA TYR A 275 17.95 5.69 16.53
C TYR A 275 16.86 6.04 15.52
N ILE A 276 16.79 5.30 14.43
CA ILE A 276 15.77 5.51 13.38
C ILE A 276 14.44 4.88 13.83
N GLY A 277 14.48 3.66 14.34
CA GLY A 277 13.29 2.88 14.70
C GLY A 277 12.41 3.59 15.71
N ILE A 278 12.98 4.13 16.80
CA ILE A 278 12.20 4.86 17.81
C ILE A 278 11.57 6.13 17.24
N ARG A 279 12.31 6.87 16.40
CA ARG A 279 11.77 8.09 15.78
C ARG A 279 10.60 7.78 14.83
N GLU A 280 10.71 6.70 14.09
CA GLU A 280 9.61 6.26 13.21
C GLU A 280 8.42 5.72 14.00
N MET A 281 8.64 5.08 15.13
CA MET A 281 7.56 4.60 16.00
C MET A 281 6.69 5.73 16.56
N ARG A 282 7.17 6.96 16.67
CA ARG A 282 6.39 8.10 17.19
C ARG A 282 5.05 8.28 16.48
N LYS A 283 5.05 8.24 15.14
CA LYS A 283 3.81 8.33 14.35
C LYS A 283 2.93 7.08 14.52
N HIS A 284 3.54 5.89 14.56
CA HIS A 284 2.79 4.64 14.72
C HIS A 284 2.11 4.54 16.09
N VAL A 285 2.80 4.89 17.16
CA VAL A 285 2.21 4.95 18.51
C VAL A 285 1.03 5.92 18.55
N ALA A 286 1.17 7.09 17.92
CA ALA A 286 0.07 8.06 17.83
C ALA A 286 -1.16 7.49 17.10
N TRP A 287 -0.97 6.67 16.08
CA TRP A 287 -2.07 6.01 15.36
C TRP A 287 -2.68 4.87 16.19
N TYR A 288 -1.87 3.96 16.75
CA TYR A 288 -2.36 2.84 17.58
C TYR A 288 -3.16 3.30 18.79
N THR A 289 -2.77 4.40 19.41
CA THR A 289 -3.38 4.89 20.65
C THR A 289 -4.50 5.91 20.44
N LYS A 290 -4.85 6.19 19.18
CA LYS A 290 -5.94 7.12 18.85
C LYS A 290 -7.26 6.66 19.45
N GLY A 291 -7.86 7.52 20.29
CA GLY A 291 -9.13 7.24 20.96
C GLY A 291 -9.00 6.56 22.35
N TYR A 292 -7.80 6.17 22.76
CA TYR A 292 -7.58 5.66 24.12
C TYR A 292 -7.45 6.81 25.14
N PRO A 293 -7.85 6.60 26.41
CA PRO A 293 -7.61 7.55 27.48
C PRO A 293 -6.11 7.90 27.57
N ASN A 294 -5.79 9.13 27.89
CA ASN A 294 -4.42 9.64 28.01
C ASN A 294 -3.55 9.58 26.73
N SER A 295 -4.12 9.26 25.56
CA SER A 295 -3.38 9.18 24.30
C SER A 295 -2.70 10.49 23.89
N ALA A 296 -3.26 11.64 24.27
CA ALA A 296 -2.62 12.94 24.01
C ALA A 296 -1.31 13.07 24.79
N ARG A 297 -1.33 12.76 26.09
CA ARG A 297 -0.13 12.78 26.95
C ARG A 297 0.94 11.80 26.45
N LEU A 298 0.53 10.61 25.99
CA LEU A 298 1.47 9.64 25.42
C LEU A 298 2.14 10.18 24.15
N ARG A 299 1.38 10.81 23.25
CA ARG A 299 1.95 11.40 22.03
C ARG A 299 3.02 12.45 22.35
N ASP A 300 2.80 13.28 23.37
CA ASP A 300 3.78 14.27 23.81
C ASP A 300 5.04 13.57 24.34
N MET A 301 4.88 12.59 25.22
CA MET A 301 5.98 11.82 25.78
C MET A 301 6.79 11.07 24.73
N VAL A 302 6.13 10.40 23.78
CA VAL A 302 6.79 9.60 22.74
C VAL A 302 7.70 10.45 21.84
N ASN A 303 7.41 11.73 21.66
CA ASN A 303 8.26 12.64 20.89
C ASN A 303 9.63 12.88 21.54
N GLU A 304 9.75 12.68 22.85
CA GLU A 304 10.98 12.85 23.63
C GLU A 304 11.75 11.54 23.84
N MET A 305 11.11 10.37 23.56
CA MET A 305 11.73 9.06 23.74
C MET A 305 12.81 8.80 22.69
N GLU A 306 13.94 8.26 23.13
CA GLU A 306 15.09 7.96 22.29
C GLU A 306 15.50 6.48 22.31
N THR A 307 15.04 5.72 23.32
CA THR A 307 15.36 4.30 23.49
C THR A 307 14.11 3.43 23.54
N PHE A 308 14.28 2.13 23.29
CA PHE A 308 13.20 1.15 23.38
C PHE A 308 12.65 1.03 24.79
N GLU A 309 13.52 1.05 25.81
CA GLU A 309 13.12 0.96 27.23
C GLU A 309 12.19 2.11 27.61
N GLN A 310 12.50 3.33 27.18
CA GLN A 310 11.64 4.50 27.43
C GLN A 310 10.27 4.34 26.75
N LEU A 311 10.26 3.82 25.52
CA LEU A 311 9.02 3.56 24.78
C LEU A 311 8.19 2.48 25.49
N GLU A 312 8.80 1.34 25.84
CA GLU A 312 8.15 0.23 26.53
C GLU A 312 7.55 0.66 27.87
N GLU A 313 8.29 1.42 28.69
CA GLU A 313 7.80 1.96 29.96
C GLU A 313 6.60 2.89 29.74
N GLY A 314 6.69 3.80 28.76
CA GLY A 314 5.61 4.73 28.44
C GLY A 314 4.33 4.02 27.98
N ILE A 315 4.46 3.02 27.10
CA ILE A 315 3.35 2.21 26.63
C ILE A 315 2.72 1.42 27.78
N ASN A 316 3.53 0.73 28.60
CA ASN A 316 3.03 -0.04 29.74
C ASN A 316 2.27 0.83 30.73
N ARG A 317 2.73 2.03 31.07
CA ARG A 317 2.02 2.96 31.95
C ARG A 317 0.62 3.29 31.46
N ILE A 318 0.44 3.49 30.15
CA ILE A 318 -0.87 3.87 29.57
C ILE A 318 -1.84 2.70 29.54
N PHE A 319 -1.35 1.52 29.23
CA PHE A 319 -2.19 0.33 29.14
C PHE A 319 -2.45 -0.34 30.52
N GLN A 320 -1.71 0.03 31.57
CA GLN A 320 -1.94 -0.42 32.94
C GLN A 320 -2.81 0.55 33.78
N ALA A 321 -2.86 1.83 33.40
CA ALA A 321 -3.70 2.82 34.07
C ALA A 321 -5.18 2.60 33.71
N ARG A 322 -5.89 1.86 34.54
CA ARG A 322 -7.35 1.73 34.52
C ARG A 322 -8.02 2.90 35.25
#